data_e661b82c5ecf759a3ac2ef20d783de3a
#
_entry.id   e661b82c5ecf759a3ac2ef20d783de3a
#
_cell.length_a   1.000
_cell.length_b   1.000
_cell.length_c   1.000
_cell.angle_alpha   90.00
_cell.angle_beta   90.00
_cell.angle_gamma   90.00
#
_symmetry.space_group_name_H-M   'P 1'
#
loop_
_entity.id
_entity.type
_entity.pdbx_description
1 polymer ?
#
loop_
_entity_poly.entity_id
_entity_poly.type
_entity_poly.pdbx_seq_one_letter_code
_entity_poly.pdbx_strand_id
1 'polypeptide(L)'
;MAIKTLFMDPSRCIGCRACEAACRECDSHKGESMIMVDFVDRDLSVATQPTVCMHCEDPVAPCAQVCPVMAILITGEGVVQQAEPSRCIACRNCVYACPFGVPKMDLEARLMKKCNLCYDRTSQGLKPWCAQACPTQAIWYGTYEEFAAQRNGRAVNQTVFGDQTVQTRVYHVLPESTDRLDIVALLSESASELGRSTRNEEAWVL
;
A
#
# COMPACT_ATOMS: atom_id res chain seq x y z
N MET A 1 -22.75 -1.66 9.43
CA MET A 1 -22.49 -2.11 8.05
C MET A 1 -21.05 -2.65 8.00
N ALA A 2 -20.81 -3.78 7.33
CA ALA A 2 -19.46 -4.30 7.17
C ALA A 2 -18.61 -3.31 6.34
N ILE A 3 -17.38 -3.07 6.79
CA ILE A 3 -16.48 -2.08 6.19
C ILE A 3 -15.86 -2.70 4.92
N LYS A 4 -16.05 -2.04 3.78
CA LYS A 4 -15.38 -2.43 2.53
C LYS A 4 -13.97 -1.84 2.48
N THR A 5 -13.03 -2.64 1.99
CA THR A 5 -11.63 -2.25 1.86
C THR A 5 -10.94 -2.93 0.68
N LEU A 6 -9.64 -2.61 0.49
CA LEU A 6 -8.80 -3.26 -0.51
C LEU A 6 -8.10 -4.49 0.06
N PHE A 7 -7.99 -5.50 -0.80
CA PHE A 7 -7.19 -6.70 -0.61
C PHE A 7 -6.15 -6.76 -1.71
N MET A 8 -4.89 -6.83 -1.32
CA MET A 8 -3.74 -6.88 -2.22
C MET A 8 -3.22 -8.31 -2.30
N ASP A 9 -3.31 -8.92 -3.46
CA ASP A 9 -2.86 -10.29 -3.73
C ASP A 9 -1.68 -10.28 -4.72
N PRO A 10 -0.43 -10.26 -4.22
CA PRO A 10 0.75 -10.25 -5.07
C PRO A 10 0.87 -11.50 -5.96
N SER A 11 0.32 -12.64 -5.54
CA SER A 11 0.38 -13.89 -6.31
C SER A 11 -0.37 -13.80 -7.64
N ARG A 12 -1.32 -12.88 -7.75
CA ARG A 12 -2.12 -12.63 -8.94
C ARG A 12 -1.67 -11.40 -9.73
N CYS A 13 -0.73 -10.63 -9.18
CA CYS A 13 -0.25 -9.42 -9.84
C CYS A 13 0.69 -9.81 -10.99
N ILE A 14 0.41 -9.31 -12.19
CA ILE A 14 1.22 -9.53 -13.40
C ILE A 14 2.04 -8.30 -13.79
N GLY A 15 2.09 -7.27 -12.95
CA GLY A 15 2.88 -6.06 -13.21
C GLY A 15 2.36 -5.17 -14.34
N CYS A 16 1.13 -5.34 -14.81
CA CYS A 16 0.60 -4.63 -15.99
C CYS A 16 0.39 -3.12 -15.79
N ARG A 17 0.44 -2.61 -14.56
CA ARG A 17 0.24 -1.19 -14.19
C ARG A 17 -1.10 -0.56 -14.59
N ALA A 18 -2.10 -1.36 -14.98
CA ALA A 18 -3.44 -0.84 -15.27
C ALA A 18 -4.05 -0.09 -14.07
N CYS A 19 -3.73 -0.52 -12.85
CA CYS A 19 -4.15 0.15 -11.61
C CYS A 19 -3.54 1.54 -11.46
N GLU A 20 -2.29 1.76 -11.88
CA GLU A 20 -1.64 3.07 -11.88
C GLU A 20 -2.30 4.02 -12.90
N ALA A 21 -2.56 3.51 -14.11
CA ALA A 21 -3.24 4.29 -15.14
C ALA A 21 -4.65 4.70 -14.68
N ALA A 22 -5.42 3.73 -14.15
CA ALA A 22 -6.76 3.99 -13.66
C ALA A 22 -6.80 4.91 -12.42
N CYS A 23 -5.77 4.86 -11.56
CA CYS A 23 -5.69 5.74 -10.39
C CYS A 23 -5.63 7.22 -10.77
N ARG A 24 -5.06 7.54 -11.92
CA ARG A 24 -4.96 8.93 -12.44
C ARG A 24 -6.32 9.55 -12.80
N GLU A 25 -7.36 8.72 -12.92
CA GLU A 25 -8.73 9.19 -13.17
C GLU A 25 -9.50 9.57 -11.91
N CYS A 26 -8.93 9.33 -10.72
CA CYS A 26 -9.54 9.71 -9.45
C CYS A 26 -9.57 11.24 -9.32
N ASP A 27 -10.74 11.82 -9.07
CA ASP A 27 -10.93 13.26 -9.04
C ASP A 27 -10.10 13.99 -7.97
N SER A 28 -9.84 13.32 -6.85
CA SER A 28 -9.07 13.88 -5.73
C SER A 28 -7.57 14.10 -6.04
N HIS A 29 -7.03 13.42 -7.06
CA HIS A 29 -5.61 13.51 -7.46
C HIS A 29 -5.41 13.26 -8.96
N LYS A 30 -6.33 13.75 -9.77
CA LYS A 30 -6.38 13.55 -11.21
C LYS A 30 -5.03 13.86 -11.88
N GLY A 31 -4.62 12.96 -12.78
CA GLY A 31 -3.33 13.05 -13.46
C GLY A 31 -2.16 12.37 -12.75
N GLU A 32 -2.29 12.05 -11.45
CA GLU A 32 -1.23 11.40 -10.66
C GLU A 32 -1.68 10.03 -10.13
N SER A 33 -0.75 9.08 -10.07
CA SER A 33 -1.01 7.78 -9.45
C SER A 33 -0.61 7.79 -7.98
N MET A 34 -1.54 7.38 -7.11
CA MET A 34 -1.30 7.15 -5.68
C MET A 34 -1.14 5.67 -5.34
N ILE A 35 -1.11 4.82 -6.34
CA ILE A 35 -0.72 3.41 -6.25
C ILE A 35 0.53 3.20 -7.11
N MET A 36 1.42 2.32 -6.68
CA MET A 36 2.62 1.92 -7.42
C MET A 36 2.63 0.41 -7.53
N VAL A 37 3.17 -0.10 -8.63
CA VAL A 37 3.50 -1.52 -8.79
C VAL A 37 5.00 -1.65 -8.66
N ASP A 38 5.42 -2.21 -7.54
CA ASP A 38 6.82 -2.50 -7.26
C ASP A 38 7.22 -3.82 -7.91
N PHE A 39 8.42 -3.85 -8.47
CA PHE A 39 9.04 -5.04 -9.05
C PHE A 39 10.12 -5.50 -8.08
N VAL A 40 9.97 -6.72 -7.59
CA VAL A 40 10.93 -7.34 -6.67
C VAL A 40 11.68 -8.41 -7.44
N ASP A 41 12.95 -8.16 -7.72
CA ASP A 41 13.81 -9.14 -8.37
C ASP A 41 14.13 -10.27 -7.38
N ARG A 42 13.99 -11.50 -7.86
CA ARG A 42 14.38 -12.73 -7.18
C ARG A 42 15.28 -13.53 -8.12
N ASP A 43 16.12 -14.37 -7.58
CA ASP A 43 17.12 -15.16 -8.37
C ASP A 43 16.53 -15.88 -9.59
N LEU A 44 15.30 -16.35 -9.49
CA LEU A 44 14.65 -17.14 -10.57
C LEU A 44 13.38 -16.50 -11.13
N SER A 45 12.91 -15.38 -10.58
CA SER A 45 11.65 -14.75 -11.01
C SER A 45 11.57 -13.30 -10.59
N VAL A 46 10.75 -12.52 -11.30
CA VAL A 46 10.35 -11.19 -10.87
C VAL A 46 8.96 -11.28 -10.23
N ALA A 47 8.86 -10.86 -8.98
CA ALA A 47 7.58 -10.69 -8.32
C ALA A 47 7.10 -9.25 -8.45
N THR A 48 5.81 -9.04 -8.52
CA THR A 48 5.21 -7.71 -8.58
C THR A 48 4.22 -7.52 -7.46
N GLN A 49 4.26 -6.35 -6.83
CA GLN A 49 3.38 -6.02 -5.72
C GLN A 49 2.77 -4.63 -5.91
N PRO A 50 1.45 -4.50 -5.92
CA PRO A 50 0.82 -3.19 -5.86
C PRO A 50 0.93 -2.62 -4.45
N THR A 51 1.48 -1.40 -4.34
CA THR A 51 1.66 -0.67 -3.09
C THR A 51 0.73 0.54 -3.04
N VAL A 52 -0.03 0.66 -1.98
CA VAL A 52 -1.02 1.71 -1.77
C VAL A 52 -1.02 2.17 -0.31
N CYS A 53 -1.69 3.28 0.01
CA CYS A 53 -1.87 3.66 1.42
C CYS A 53 -2.61 2.56 2.19
N MET A 54 -2.03 2.13 3.30
CA MET A 54 -2.56 1.04 4.11
C MET A 54 -3.67 1.49 5.06
N HIS A 55 -3.91 2.82 5.19
CA HIS A 55 -4.92 3.37 6.09
C HIS A 55 -4.81 2.80 7.50
N CYS A 56 -3.69 3.09 8.19
CA CYS A 56 -3.35 2.55 9.50
C CYS A 56 -4.46 2.80 10.53
N GLU A 57 -4.81 1.76 11.29
CA GLU A 57 -5.84 1.77 12.32
C GLU A 57 -5.23 1.73 13.73
N ASP A 58 -4.10 1.02 13.90
CA ASP A 58 -3.34 1.00 15.14
C ASP A 58 -1.83 0.89 14.82
N PRO A 59 -1.03 1.91 15.16
CA PRO A 59 -1.42 3.26 15.60
C PRO A 59 -2.25 4.00 14.53
N VAL A 60 -3.24 4.75 14.97
CA VAL A 60 -4.16 5.45 14.06
C VAL A 60 -3.41 6.48 13.22
N ALA A 61 -3.38 6.28 11.90
CA ALA A 61 -2.86 7.20 10.91
C ALA A 61 -1.64 8.03 11.39
N PRO A 62 -0.44 7.43 11.57
CA PRO A 62 0.74 8.15 12.05
C PRO A 62 1.01 9.45 11.28
N CYS A 63 0.76 9.44 9.96
CA CYS A 63 0.89 10.61 9.10
C CYS A 63 -0.05 11.77 9.50
N ALA A 64 -1.24 11.46 10.00
CA ALA A 64 -2.19 12.48 10.49
C ALA A 64 -1.78 12.99 11.89
N GLN A 65 -1.32 12.09 12.76
CA GLN A 65 -0.91 12.45 14.13
C GLN A 65 0.28 13.40 14.18
N VAL A 66 1.25 13.24 13.27
CA VAL A 66 2.43 14.12 13.22
C VAL A 66 2.19 15.43 12.46
N CYS A 67 0.99 15.65 11.93
CA CYS A 67 0.69 16.85 11.16
C CYS A 67 0.46 18.06 12.09
N PRO A 68 1.37 19.05 12.14
CA PRO A 68 1.27 20.16 13.08
C PRO A 68 0.08 21.08 12.85
N VAL A 69 -0.46 21.04 11.63
CA VAL A 69 -1.59 21.88 11.18
C VAL A 69 -2.87 21.07 10.97
N MET A 70 -2.87 19.79 11.37
CA MET A 70 -4.05 18.90 11.22
C MET A 70 -4.65 18.92 9.81
N ALA A 71 -3.80 18.97 8.78
CA ALA A 71 -4.24 19.00 7.39
C ALA A 71 -4.75 17.64 6.88
N ILE A 72 -4.44 16.53 7.57
CA ILE A 72 -4.82 15.18 7.16
C ILE A 72 -6.01 14.74 7.98
N LEU A 73 -7.16 14.65 7.34
CA LEU A 73 -8.41 14.26 8.00
C LEU A 73 -8.62 12.74 7.89
N ILE A 74 -9.38 12.22 8.84
CA ILE A 74 -9.85 10.83 8.85
C ILE A 74 -11.36 10.88 8.80
N THR A 75 -11.99 10.18 7.86
CA THR A 75 -13.44 10.13 7.76
C THR A 75 -14.05 9.32 8.90
N GLY A 76 -15.36 9.47 9.13
CA GLY A 76 -16.07 8.66 10.12
C GLY A 76 -16.01 7.14 9.86
N GLU A 77 -15.68 6.75 8.62
CA GLU A 77 -15.47 5.37 8.22
C GLU A 77 -13.98 4.93 8.35
N GLY A 78 -13.10 5.77 8.89
CA GLY A 78 -11.68 5.48 9.10
C GLY A 78 -10.81 5.63 7.84
N VAL A 79 -11.29 6.24 6.77
CA VAL A 79 -10.49 6.51 5.57
C VAL A 79 -9.62 7.74 5.81
N VAL A 80 -8.30 7.54 5.77
CA VAL A 80 -7.34 8.64 5.92
C VAL A 80 -7.25 9.41 4.60
N GLN A 81 -7.57 10.71 4.63
CA GLN A 81 -7.57 11.57 3.43
C GLN A 81 -6.17 12.07 3.09
N GLN A 82 -5.99 12.61 1.89
CA GLN A 82 -4.82 13.42 1.56
C GLN A 82 -4.84 14.75 2.34
N ALA A 83 -3.74 15.50 2.30
CA ALA A 83 -3.70 16.77 3.01
C ALA A 83 -4.65 17.80 2.40
N GLU A 84 -5.33 18.55 3.27
CA GLU A 84 -6.16 19.70 2.91
C GLU A 84 -5.26 20.83 2.33
N PRO A 85 -5.48 21.29 1.08
CA PRO A 85 -4.62 22.28 0.46
C PRO A 85 -4.53 23.59 1.25
N SER A 86 -5.64 24.02 1.86
CA SER A 86 -5.72 25.26 2.63
C SER A 86 -4.91 25.22 3.95
N ARG A 87 -4.55 24.04 4.44
CA ARG A 87 -3.86 23.84 5.72
C ARG A 87 -2.41 23.35 5.54
N CYS A 88 -2.12 22.60 4.48
CA CYS A 88 -0.83 21.96 4.31
C CYS A 88 0.28 23.00 4.17
N ILE A 89 1.30 22.91 5.03
CA ILE A 89 2.50 23.77 5.00
C ILE A 89 3.71 23.08 4.35
N ALA A 90 3.52 21.91 3.75
CA ALA A 90 4.57 21.12 3.08
C ALA A 90 5.79 20.75 3.97
N CYS A 91 5.58 20.57 5.27
CA CYS A 91 6.66 20.27 6.23
C CYS A 91 7.24 18.85 6.10
N ARG A 92 6.59 17.93 5.37
CA ARG A 92 6.97 16.52 5.12
C ARG A 92 6.96 15.59 6.33
N ASN A 93 6.55 16.01 7.52
CA ASN A 93 6.49 15.12 8.69
C ASN A 93 5.68 13.85 8.41
N CYS A 94 4.58 13.95 7.66
CA CYS A 94 3.75 12.82 7.25
C CYS A 94 4.47 11.82 6.35
N VAL A 95 5.44 12.26 5.55
CA VAL A 95 6.27 11.37 4.71
C VAL A 95 7.20 10.54 5.59
N TYR A 96 7.87 11.19 6.55
CA TYR A 96 8.79 10.50 7.46
C TYR A 96 8.09 9.58 8.46
N ALA A 97 6.87 9.93 8.87
CA ALA A 97 6.12 9.13 9.85
C ALA A 97 5.43 7.89 9.25
N CYS A 98 5.38 7.78 7.91
CA CYS A 98 4.71 6.66 7.28
C CYS A 98 5.62 5.42 7.23
N PRO A 99 5.30 4.31 7.92
CA PRO A 99 6.12 3.11 7.91
C PRO A 99 6.16 2.44 6.53
N PHE A 100 5.18 2.72 5.67
CA PHE A 100 5.06 2.16 4.33
C PHE A 100 5.59 3.09 3.21
N GLY A 101 6.11 4.29 3.54
CA GLY A 101 6.68 5.22 2.56
C GLY A 101 5.71 5.77 1.51
N VAL A 102 4.40 5.73 1.77
CA VAL A 102 3.36 6.01 0.75
C VAL A 102 3.11 7.49 0.46
N PRO A 103 3.07 8.41 1.45
CA PRO A 103 2.77 9.82 1.17
C PRO A 103 3.82 10.44 0.25
N LYS A 104 3.35 11.15 -0.77
CA LYS A 104 4.18 11.86 -1.75
C LYS A 104 4.00 13.37 -1.59
N MET A 105 5.07 14.12 -1.86
CA MET A 105 4.99 15.57 -1.91
C MET A 105 4.94 16.03 -3.35
N ASP A 106 3.83 16.66 -3.70
CA ASP A 106 3.76 17.51 -4.88
C ASP A 106 4.52 18.81 -4.58
N LEU A 107 5.64 19.01 -5.25
CA LEU A 107 6.53 20.16 -5.00
C LEU A 107 5.96 21.45 -5.61
N GLU A 108 5.22 21.37 -6.70
CA GLU A 108 4.62 22.53 -7.36
C GLU A 108 3.41 23.02 -6.55
N ALA A 109 2.50 22.12 -6.21
CA ALA A 109 1.35 22.43 -5.38
C ALA A 109 1.70 22.61 -3.89
N ARG A 110 2.91 22.25 -3.45
CA ARG A 110 3.36 22.24 -2.06
C ARG A 110 2.40 21.49 -1.15
N LEU A 111 1.92 20.35 -1.62
CA LEU A 111 0.85 19.58 -1.02
C LEU A 111 1.25 18.10 -0.86
N MET A 112 0.89 17.49 0.27
CA MET A 112 1.01 16.05 0.43
C MET A 112 -0.18 15.35 -0.21
N LYS A 113 0.12 14.41 -1.10
CA LYS A 113 -0.84 13.54 -1.78
C LYS A 113 -0.61 12.09 -1.38
N LYS A 114 -1.69 11.33 -1.28
CA LYS A 114 -1.68 9.88 -1.07
C LYS A 114 -3.02 9.27 -1.46
N CYS A 115 -3.08 7.95 -1.57
CA CYS A 115 -4.34 7.25 -1.78
C CYS A 115 -5.34 7.56 -0.65
N ASN A 116 -6.57 7.90 -1.02
CA ASN A 116 -7.73 8.10 -0.15
C ASN A 116 -8.83 7.06 -0.40
N LEU A 117 -8.49 5.89 -0.94
CA LEU A 117 -9.41 4.81 -1.37
C LEU A 117 -10.42 5.27 -2.44
N CYS A 118 -10.10 6.30 -3.24
CA CYS A 118 -11.06 6.94 -4.14
C CYS A 118 -12.36 7.28 -3.38
N TYR A 119 -12.26 8.04 -2.29
CA TYR A 119 -13.40 8.29 -1.37
C TYR A 119 -14.59 8.96 -2.06
N ASP A 120 -14.32 9.74 -3.10
CA ASP A 120 -15.33 10.29 -4.03
C ASP A 120 -16.24 9.21 -4.64
N ARG A 121 -15.69 8.00 -4.87
CA ARG A 121 -16.42 6.85 -5.42
C ARG A 121 -16.92 5.89 -4.34
N THR A 122 -16.03 5.55 -3.39
CA THR A 122 -16.34 4.54 -2.39
C THR A 122 -17.42 4.99 -1.41
N SER A 123 -17.53 6.28 -1.11
CA SER A 123 -18.64 6.86 -0.35
C SER A 123 -20.00 6.71 -1.06
N GLN A 124 -19.99 6.53 -2.37
CA GLN A 124 -21.19 6.25 -3.19
C GLN A 124 -21.41 4.77 -3.46
N GLY A 125 -20.66 3.89 -2.78
CA GLY A 125 -20.76 2.44 -2.95
C GLY A 125 -20.05 1.87 -4.19
N LEU A 126 -19.35 2.71 -4.97
CA LEU A 126 -18.61 2.28 -6.16
C LEU A 126 -17.23 1.71 -5.78
N LYS A 127 -16.66 0.87 -6.64
CA LYS A 127 -15.29 0.35 -6.45
C LYS A 127 -14.25 1.44 -6.73
N PRO A 128 -13.10 1.45 -6.01
CA PRO A 128 -11.94 2.26 -6.38
C PRO A 128 -11.46 1.94 -7.80
N TRP A 129 -10.93 2.93 -8.50
CA TRP A 129 -10.48 2.78 -9.88
C TRP A 129 -9.46 1.65 -10.06
N CYS A 130 -8.49 1.53 -9.15
CA CYS A 130 -7.47 0.49 -9.21
C CYS A 130 -8.05 -0.93 -9.11
N ALA A 131 -9.04 -1.14 -8.24
CA ALA A 131 -9.70 -2.44 -8.11
C ALA A 131 -10.62 -2.74 -9.30
N GLN A 132 -11.24 -1.71 -9.89
CA GLN A 132 -12.10 -1.87 -11.06
C GLN A 132 -11.30 -2.22 -12.32
N ALA A 133 -10.11 -1.65 -12.48
CA ALA A 133 -9.28 -1.82 -13.67
C ALA A 133 -8.35 -3.05 -13.59
N CYS A 134 -8.23 -3.72 -12.46
CA CYS A 134 -7.31 -4.84 -12.29
C CYS A 134 -7.79 -6.10 -13.05
N PRO A 135 -7.13 -6.52 -14.15
CA PRO A 135 -7.61 -7.61 -14.99
C PRO A 135 -7.53 -8.98 -14.30
N THR A 136 -6.54 -9.17 -13.43
CA THR A 136 -6.33 -10.41 -12.67
C THR A 136 -7.03 -10.38 -11.32
N GLN A 137 -7.63 -9.23 -10.97
CA GLN A 137 -8.20 -8.97 -9.64
C GLN A 137 -7.17 -9.19 -8.51
N ALA A 138 -5.90 -8.94 -8.75
CA ALA A 138 -4.87 -8.86 -7.72
C ALA A 138 -5.20 -7.76 -6.69
N ILE A 139 -5.91 -6.73 -7.12
CA ILE A 139 -6.50 -5.71 -6.26
C ILE A 139 -8.01 -5.97 -6.23
N TRP A 140 -8.49 -6.40 -5.07
CA TRP A 140 -9.91 -6.69 -4.87
C TRP A 140 -10.50 -5.72 -3.85
N TYR A 141 -11.80 -5.39 -3.97
CA TYR A 141 -12.48 -4.46 -3.08
C TYR A 141 -13.81 -5.03 -2.61
N GLY A 142 -13.99 -5.11 -1.31
CA GLY A 142 -15.20 -5.63 -0.67
C GLY A 142 -15.02 -5.78 0.84
N THR A 143 -15.91 -6.54 1.47
CA THR A 143 -15.79 -6.88 2.90
C THR A 143 -14.89 -8.11 3.08
N TYR A 144 -14.43 -8.34 4.32
CA TYR A 144 -13.63 -9.53 4.63
C TYR A 144 -14.41 -10.83 4.36
N GLU A 145 -15.71 -10.85 4.68
CA GLU A 145 -16.58 -12.01 4.48
C GLU A 145 -16.77 -12.31 3.00
N GLU A 146 -16.98 -11.26 2.18
CA GLU A 146 -17.07 -11.40 0.73
C GLU A 146 -15.77 -11.94 0.13
N PHE A 147 -14.62 -11.47 0.63
CA PHE A 147 -13.31 -11.95 0.22
C PHE A 147 -13.13 -13.43 0.58
N ALA A 148 -13.37 -13.80 1.84
CA ALA A 148 -13.21 -15.18 2.33
C ALA A 148 -14.13 -16.18 1.61
N ALA A 149 -15.31 -15.74 1.17
CA ALA A 149 -16.22 -16.59 0.42
C ALA A 149 -15.82 -16.82 -1.05
N GLN A 150 -15.04 -15.88 -1.64
CA GLN A 150 -14.72 -15.90 -3.08
C GLN A 150 -13.26 -16.26 -3.38
N ARG A 151 -12.40 -16.25 -2.37
CA ARG A 151 -10.95 -16.33 -2.54
C ARG A 151 -10.33 -17.34 -1.61
N ASN A 152 -9.41 -18.10 -2.16
CA ASN A 152 -8.44 -18.87 -1.38
C ASN A 152 -7.26 -17.97 -1.05
N GLY A 153 -6.75 -18.10 0.15
CA GLY A 153 -5.64 -17.31 0.67
C GLY A 153 -6.01 -16.61 1.96
N ARG A 154 -5.00 -16.37 2.77
CA ARG A 154 -5.16 -15.72 4.07
C ARG A 154 -4.97 -14.22 3.90
N ALA A 155 -6.00 -13.45 4.18
CA ALA A 155 -5.91 -12.00 4.22
C ALA A 155 -5.48 -11.52 5.60
N VAL A 156 -4.35 -10.81 5.68
CA VAL A 156 -3.80 -10.24 6.91
C VAL A 156 -3.73 -8.73 6.81
N ASN A 157 -4.01 -8.06 7.91
CA ASN A 157 -3.98 -6.62 8.04
C ASN A 157 -3.00 -6.13 9.12
N GLN A 158 -2.07 -6.98 9.50
CA GLN A 158 -1.01 -6.67 10.45
C GLN A 158 0.35 -6.78 9.78
N THR A 159 1.14 -5.71 9.90
CA THR A 159 2.53 -5.65 9.42
C THR A 159 3.44 -5.38 10.59
N VAL A 160 4.50 -6.16 10.72
CA VAL A 160 5.48 -6.05 11.80
C VAL A 160 6.73 -5.34 11.29
N PHE A 161 7.20 -4.37 12.06
CA PHE A 161 8.42 -3.61 11.83
C PHE A 161 9.31 -3.73 13.08
N GLY A 162 10.13 -4.78 13.15
CA GLY A 162 10.90 -5.10 14.33
C GLY A 162 9.99 -5.48 15.51
N ASP A 163 9.99 -4.66 16.55
CA ASP A 163 9.17 -4.81 17.76
C ASP A 163 7.80 -4.12 17.68
N GLN A 164 7.54 -3.40 16.59
CA GLN A 164 6.30 -2.67 16.38
C GLN A 164 5.36 -3.38 15.42
N THR A 165 4.10 -3.47 15.78
CA THR A 165 3.03 -3.99 14.92
C THR A 165 2.14 -2.84 14.48
N VAL A 166 1.86 -2.77 13.19
CA VAL A 166 0.93 -1.81 12.61
C VAL A 166 -0.28 -2.56 12.07
N GLN A 167 -1.43 -2.29 12.63
CA GLN A 167 -2.70 -2.77 12.10
C GLN A 167 -3.21 -1.80 11.04
N THR A 168 -3.69 -2.34 9.93
CA THR A 168 -4.09 -1.56 8.76
C THR A 168 -5.50 -1.92 8.30
N ARG A 169 -6.13 -1.00 7.59
CA ARG A 169 -7.43 -1.25 6.96
C ARG A 169 -7.31 -2.08 5.68
N VAL A 170 -6.23 -1.90 4.93
CA VAL A 170 -5.95 -2.67 3.72
C VAL A 170 -5.33 -4.01 4.10
N TYR A 171 -5.78 -5.08 3.45
CA TYR A 171 -5.30 -6.43 3.68
C TYR A 171 -4.27 -6.84 2.63
N HIS A 172 -3.26 -7.57 3.05
CA HIS A 172 -2.38 -8.34 2.18
C HIS A 172 -2.85 -9.79 2.15
N VAL A 173 -2.90 -10.37 0.96
CA VAL A 173 -3.19 -11.80 0.79
C VAL A 173 -1.86 -12.55 0.76
N LEU A 174 -1.67 -13.41 1.74
CA LEU A 174 -0.45 -14.18 1.91
C LEU A 174 -0.71 -15.67 1.65
N PRO A 175 0.32 -16.47 1.34
CA PRO A 175 0.22 -17.92 1.34
C PRO A 175 -0.27 -18.45 2.68
N GLU A 176 -0.96 -19.58 2.69
CA GLU A 176 -1.56 -20.18 3.89
C GLU A 176 -0.55 -20.45 5.02
N SER A 177 0.73 -20.63 4.67
CA SER A 177 1.82 -20.88 5.63
C SER A 177 2.29 -19.63 6.38
N THR A 178 1.79 -18.43 6.03
CA THR A 178 2.28 -17.16 6.57
C THR A 178 1.23 -16.52 7.47
N ASP A 179 1.56 -16.31 8.74
CA ASP A 179 0.62 -15.74 9.72
C ASP A 179 0.64 -14.22 9.80
N ARG A 180 1.76 -13.60 9.47
CA ARG A 180 1.97 -12.15 9.53
C ARG A 180 3.02 -11.71 8.51
N LEU A 181 2.94 -10.46 8.09
CA LEU A 181 3.95 -9.84 7.26
C LEU A 181 4.99 -9.17 8.16
N ASP A 182 6.19 -9.75 8.23
CA ASP A 182 7.33 -9.19 8.96
C ASP A 182 8.32 -8.61 7.97
N ILE A 183 8.34 -7.27 7.86
CA ILE A 183 9.17 -6.55 6.90
C ILE A 183 10.65 -6.67 7.27
N VAL A 184 10.99 -6.70 8.56
CA VAL A 184 12.39 -6.79 8.99
C VAL A 184 12.96 -8.17 8.68
N ALA A 185 12.17 -9.23 8.94
CA ALA A 185 12.57 -10.60 8.59
C ALA A 185 12.78 -10.74 7.08
N LEU A 186 11.86 -10.24 6.25
CA LEU A 186 11.99 -10.27 4.79
C LEU A 186 13.23 -9.53 4.29
N LEU A 187 13.54 -8.35 4.84
CA LEU A 187 14.73 -7.59 4.48
C LEU A 187 16.02 -8.30 4.93
N SER A 188 16.01 -8.97 6.09
CA SER A 188 17.17 -9.71 6.58
C SER A 188 17.44 -10.96 5.74
N GLU A 189 16.40 -11.65 5.28
CA GLU A 189 16.52 -12.79 4.37
C GLU A 189 17.11 -12.36 3.02
N SER A 190 16.59 -11.28 2.43
CA SER A 190 17.11 -10.72 1.18
C SER A 190 18.56 -10.28 1.32
N ALA A 191 18.93 -9.65 2.44
CA ALA A 191 20.32 -9.26 2.70
C ALA A 191 21.25 -10.47 2.84
N SER A 192 20.78 -11.58 3.40
CA SER A 192 21.54 -12.83 3.52
C SER A 192 21.73 -13.52 2.17
N GLU A 193 20.75 -13.42 1.28
CA GLU A 193 20.83 -13.93 -0.10
C GLU A 193 21.78 -13.11 -0.96
N LEU A 194 21.72 -11.78 -0.86
CA LEU A 194 22.68 -10.88 -1.51
C LEU A 194 24.13 -11.16 -1.05
N GLY A 195 24.34 -11.43 0.24
CA GLY A 195 25.66 -11.82 0.76
C GLY A 195 26.15 -13.18 0.29
N ARG A 196 25.26 -14.07 -0.18
CA ARG A 196 25.63 -15.35 -0.80
C ARG A 196 25.96 -15.18 -2.29
N SER A 197 25.25 -14.30 -3.00
CA SER A 197 25.53 -14.03 -4.42
C SER A 197 26.92 -13.41 -4.62
N THR A 198 27.34 -12.49 -3.76
CA THR A 198 28.67 -11.87 -3.85
C THR A 198 29.84 -12.82 -3.55
N ARG A 199 29.61 -13.98 -2.92
CA ARG A 199 30.66 -14.98 -2.69
C ARG A 199 30.94 -15.88 -3.87
N ASN A 200 30.12 -15.85 -4.92
CA ASN A 200 30.35 -16.63 -6.13
C ASN A 200 31.15 -15.86 -7.21
N GLU A 201 31.53 -14.61 -6.96
CA GLU A 201 32.36 -13.84 -7.91
C GLU A 201 33.86 -14.21 -7.90
N GLU A 202 34.31 -15.07 -7.02
CA GLU A 202 35.70 -15.60 -7.06
C GLU A 202 35.94 -16.71 -8.12
N ALA A 203 34.94 -17.04 -8.93
CA ALA A 203 35.04 -18.09 -9.96
C ALA A 203 35.41 -17.59 -11.37
N TRP A 204 35.74 -16.30 -11.53
CA TRP A 204 36.15 -15.72 -12.84
C TRP A 204 37.57 -15.17 -12.82
N VAL A 205 38.53 -15.96 -12.33
CA VAL A 205 39.96 -15.72 -12.57
C VAL A 205 40.56 -17.01 -13.17
N LEU A 206 40.46 -17.15 -14.48
CA LEU A 206 41.43 -17.84 -15.34
C LEU A 206 41.40 -17.19 -16.70
#